data_7ae3ff9d69344e8d796deb73571f2a14
#
_entry.id   7ae3ff9d69344e8d796deb73571f2a14
#
_cell.length_a   1.000
_cell.length_b   1.000
_cell.length_c   1.000
_cell.angle_alpha   90.00
_cell.angle_beta   90.00
_cell.angle_gamma   90.00
#
_symmetry.space_group_name_H-M   'P 1'
#
loop_
_entity.id
_entity.type
_entity.pdbx_description
1 polymer ?
#
loop_
_entity_poly.entity_id
_entity_poly.type
_entity_poly.pdbx_seq_one_letter_code
_entity_poly.pdbx_strand_id
1 'polypeptide(L)' 'MITGTQLRKARELLGWKSSDLAKRAKVSRAAIVRAEASSGDPMITIAQAGMLVDTLCAAGIEFTVGGEPSVKLKRKDQP' A
#
# COMPACT_ATOMS: atom_id res chain seq x y z
N MET A 1 7.28 10.37 -0.79
CA MET A 1 6.11 9.81 -1.50
C MET A 1 6.20 8.30 -1.53
N ILE A 2 5.08 7.61 -1.39
CA ILE A 2 5.02 6.14 -1.40
C ILE A 2 5.25 5.63 -2.81
N THR A 3 6.07 4.61 -2.96
CA THR A 3 6.34 3.99 -4.25
C THR A 3 5.44 2.79 -4.49
N GLY A 4 5.33 2.38 -5.75
CA GLY A 4 4.58 1.17 -6.09
C GLY A 4 5.15 -0.08 -5.44
N THR A 5 6.48 -0.14 -5.30
CA THR A 5 7.15 -1.24 -4.61
C THR A 5 6.73 -1.30 -3.14
N GLN A 6 6.64 -0.14 -2.47
CA GLN A 6 6.19 -0.10 -1.09
C GLN A 6 4.75 -0.58 -0.96
N LEU A 7 3.87 -0.17 -1.87
CA LEU A 7 2.48 -0.62 -1.88
C LEU A 7 2.39 -2.15 -1.99
N ARG A 8 3.14 -2.73 -2.91
CA ARG A 8 3.14 -4.18 -3.10
C ARG A 8 3.66 -4.90 -1.87
N LYS A 9 4.78 -4.44 -1.32
CA LYS A 9 5.37 -5.07 -0.14
C LYS A 9 4.43 -4.98 1.06
N ALA A 10 3.76 -3.85 1.23
CA ALA A 10 2.80 -3.70 2.33
C ALA A 10 1.66 -4.71 2.20
N ARG A 11 1.12 -4.84 0.98
CA ARG A 11 0.05 -5.80 0.73
C ARG A 11 0.52 -7.22 0.99
N GLU A 12 1.72 -7.57 0.55
CA GLU A 12 2.29 -8.90 0.75
C GLU A 12 2.52 -9.21 2.22
N LEU A 13 2.96 -8.22 2.99
CA LEU A 13 3.16 -8.39 4.43
C LEU A 13 1.85 -8.75 5.14
N LEU A 14 0.73 -8.24 4.65
CA LEU A 14 -0.59 -8.53 5.21
C LEU A 14 -1.17 -9.84 4.69
N GLY A 15 -0.53 -10.46 3.69
CA GLY A 15 -1.05 -11.66 3.07
C GLY A 15 -2.27 -11.42 2.21
N TRP A 16 -2.45 -10.19 1.75
CA TRP A 16 -3.61 -9.81 0.93
C TRP A 16 -3.32 -9.97 -0.56
N LYS A 17 -4.35 -10.38 -1.29
CA LYS A 17 -4.31 -10.33 -2.75
C LYS A 17 -4.67 -8.92 -3.21
N SER A 18 -4.34 -8.61 -4.46
CA SER A 18 -4.69 -7.30 -5.01
C SER A 18 -6.22 -7.07 -4.97
N SER A 19 -7.02 -8.13 -5.15
CA SER A 19 -8.46 -8.03 -5.05
C SER A 19 -8.93 -7.70 -3.63
N ASP A 20 -8.22 -8.21 -2.61
CA ASP A 20 -8.56 -7.88 -1.22
C ASP A 20 -8.29 -6.41 -0.94
N LEU A 21 -7.15 -5.91 -1.37
CA LEU A 21 -6.82 -4.51 -1.19
C LEU A 21 -7.81 -3.61 -1.95
N ALA A 22 -8.18 -4.01 -3.16
CA ALA A 22 -9.13 -3.25 -3.96
C ALA A 22 -10.46 -3.07 -3.23
N LYS A 23 -10.97 -4.14 -2.64
CA LYS A 23 -12.22 -4.10 -1.90
C LYS A 23 -12.12 -3.21 -0.66
N ARG A 24 -11.04 -3.35 0.09
CA ARG A 24 -10.88 -2.62 1.34
C ARG A 24 -10.64 -1.14 1.13
N ALA A 25 -9.88 -0.80 0.10
CA ALA A 25 -9.52 0.59 -0.20
C ALA A 25 -10.55 1.27 -1.10
N LYS A 26 -11.49 0.51 -1.65
CA LYS A 26 -12.48 1.03 -2.62
C LYS A 26 -11.81 1.65 -3.84
N VAL A 27 -10.75 1.00 -4.29
CA VAL A 27 -10.00 1.37 -5.48
C VAL A 27 -10.06 0.20 -6.43
N SER A 28 -10.12 0.45 -7.73
CA SER A 28 -10.21 -0.64 -8.71
C SER A 28 -8.96 -1.51 -8.67
N ARG A 29 -9.14 -2.80 -8.92
CA ARG A 29 -8.02 -3.73 -8.99
C ARG A 29 -7.03 -3.33 -10.08
N ALA A 30 -7.53 -2.83 -11.20
CA ALA A 30 -6.67 -2.38 -12.29
C ALA A 30 -5.74 -1.24 -11.85
N ALA A 31 -6.27 -0.31 -11.04
CA ALA A 31 -5.46 0.78 -10.51
C ALA A 31 -4.35 0.26 -9.59
N ILE A 32 -4.68 -0.75 -8.77
CA ILE A 32 -3.70 -1.34 -7.86
C ILE A 32 -2.60 -2.05 -8.65
N VAL A 33 -2.98 -2.84 -9.66
CA VAL A 33 -2.01 -3.55 -10.50
C VAL A 33 -1.07 -2.54 -11.17
N ARG A 34 -1.65 -1.45 -11.70
CA ARG A 34 -0.86 -0.40 -12.33
C ARG A 34 0.09 0.28 -11.35
N ALA A 35 -0.42 0.59 -10.17
CA ALA A 35 0.39 1.24 -9.14
C ALA A 35 1.57 0.39 -8.71
N GLU A 36 1.32 -0.90 -8.50
CA GLU A 36 2.36 -1.83 -8.04
C GLU A 36 3.36 -2.20 -9.12
N ALA A 37 3.00 -2.02 -10.37
CA ALA A 37 3.90 -2.32 -11.49
C ALA A 37 5.03 -1.28 -11.59
N SER A 38 4.85 -0.11 -10.98
CA SER A 38 5.85 0.95 -11.02
C SER A 38 6.76 0.85 -9.80
N SER A 39 8.07 0.88 -10.01
CA SER A 39 9.02 0.88 -8.91
C SER A 39 9.16 2.25 -8.25
N GLY A 40 8.68 3.30 -8.91
CA GLY A 40 8.70 4.65 -8.38
C GLY A 40 7.29 5.17 -8.15
N ASP A 41 6.96 6.29 -8.78
CA ASP A 41 5.63 6.88 -8.70
C ASP A 41 4.58 5.85 -9.14
N PRO A 42 3.59 5.57 -8.29
CA PRO A 42 2.59 4.54 -8.60
C PRO A 42 1.64 4.88 -9.75
N MET A 43 1.70 6.07 -10.30
CA MET A 43 0.89 6.47 -11.47
C MET A 43 -0.62 6.29 -11.27
N ILE A 44 -1.09 6.68 -10.13
CA ILE A 44 -2.51 6.72 -9.79
C ILE A 44 -2.83 8.12 -9.25
N THR A 45 -4.11 8.41 -9.09
CA THR A 45 -4.48 9.73 -8.56
C THR A 45 -4.07 9.88 -7.11
N ILE A 46 -3.92 11.13 -6.67
CA ILE A 46 -3.59 11.43 -5.28
C ILE A 46 -4.67 10.85 -4.36
N ALA A 47 -5.93 10.96 -4.77
CA ALA A 47 -7.04 10.41 -4.00
C ALA A 47 -6.93 8.89 -3.86
N GLN A 48 -6.62 8.20 -4.94
CA GLN A 48 -6.45 6.74 -4.91
C GLN A 48 -5.27 6.35 -4.03
N ALA A 49 -4.15 7.07 -4.16
CA ALA A 49 -2.98 6.81 -3.32
C ALA A 49 -3.33 6.97 -1.85
N GLY A 50 -4.07 8.03 -1.50
CA GLY A 50 -4.50 8.27 -0.13
C GLY A 50 -5.36 7.14 0.41
N MET A 51 -6.30 6.64 -0.40
CA MET A 51 -7.17 5.54 0.02
C MET A 51 -6.37 4.27 0.26
N LEU A 52 -5.39 3.98 -0.58
CA LEU A 52 -4.53 2.81 -0.40
C LEU A 52 -3.68 2.93 0.87
N VAL A 53 -3.05 4.08 1.06
CA VAL A 53 -2.22 4.32 2.25
C VAL A 53 -3.06 4.22 3.51
N ASP A 54 -4.22 4.87 3.54
CA ASP A 54 -5.10 4.84 4.72
C ASP A 54 -5.53 3.41 5.05
N THR A 55 -5.89 2.64 4.04
CA THR A 55 -6.32 1.25 4.24
C THR A 55 -5.19 0.39 4.79
N LEU A 56 -3.99 0.54 4.23
CA LEU A 56 -2.84 -0.24 4.67
C LEU A 56 -2.39 0.18 6.07
N CYS A 57 -2.38 1.48 6.35
CA CYS A 57 -2.02 1.97 7.69
C CYS A 57 -3.02 1.50 8.73
N ALA A 58 -4.31 1.50 8.40
CA ALA A 58 -5.34 1.00 9.31
C ALA A 58 -5.16 -0.49 9.61
N ALA A 59 -4.54 -1.24 8.71
CA ALA A 59 -4.25 -2.66 8.90
C ALA A 59 -2.93 -2.91 9.63
N GLY A 60 -2.20 -1.85 9.98
CA GLY A 60 -0.96 -1.98 10.75
C GLY A 60 0.31 -1.70 9.99
N ILE A 61 0.22 -1.29 8.74
CA ILE A 61 1.41 -0.99 7.94
C ILE A 61 1.95 0.39 8.29
N GLU A 62 3.27 0.48 8.41
CA GLU A 62 3.98 1.74 8.50
C GLU A 62 4.88 1.91 7.29
N PHE A 63 4.81 3.07 6.67
CA PHE A 63 5.67 3.41 5.54
C PHE A 63 6.80 4.30 6.01
N THR A 64 8.02 3.99 5.59
CA THR A 64 9.19 4.81 5.85
C THR A 64 9.46 5.66 4.60
N VAL A 65 9.56 6.97 4.79
CA VAL A 65 9.91 7.90 3.72
C VAL A 65 11.22 8.56 4.07
N GLY A 66 11.93 8.99 3.03
CA GLY A 66 13.25 9.56 3.20
C GLY A 66 14.29 8.45 3.30
N GLY A 67 15.50 8.70 2.82
CA GLY A 67 16.51 7.66 2.74
C GLY A 67 16.03 6.52 1.86
N GLU A 68 16.18 5.30 2.33
CA GLU A 68 15.74 4.11 1.61
C GLU A 68 14.30 3.78 1.98
N PRO A 69 13.36 3.86 1.02
CA PRO A 69 11.95 3.57 1.32
C PRO A 69 11.74 2.13 1.77
N SER A 70 10.96 1.95 2.82
CA SER A 70 10.64 0.61 3.32
C SER A 70 9.25 0.58 3.92
N VAL A 71 8.79 -0.63 4.27
CA VAL A 71 7.50 -0.83 4.92
C VAL A 71 7.69 -1.78 6.09
N LYS A 72 6.86 -1.59 7.11
CA LYS A 72 6.84 -2.46 8.28
C LYS A 72 5.41 -2.80 8.62
N LEU A 73 5.19 -3.99 9.15
CA LEU A 73 3.90 -4.38 9.68
C LEU A 73 3.95 -4.28 11.20
N LYS A 74 3.11 -3.41 11.76
CA LYS A 74 2.92 -3.31 13.19
C LYS A 74 1.65 -4.05 13.58
N ARG A 75 1.75 -4.97 14.52
CA ARG A 75 0.57 -5.64 15.03
C ARG A 75 -0.10 -4.76 16.06
N LYS A 76 -1.37 -4.47 15.84
CA LYS A 76 -2.13 -3.60 16.73
C LYS A 76 -2.39 -4.24 18.08
N ASP A 77 -2.42 -5.56 18.13
CA ASP A 77 -2.70 -6.33 19.34
C ASP A 77 -1.46 -6.63 20.16
N GLN A 78 -0.32 -6.13 19.78
CA GLN A 78 0.92 -6.30 20.53
C GLN A 78 0.99 -5.29 21.66
N PRO A 79 1.33 -5.73 22.88
CA PRO A 79 1.51 -4.79 23.97
C PRO A 79 2.69 -3.86 23.77
#